data_2da0847eb8198628c2001cd7a14414b2
#
_entry.id   2da0847eb8198628c2001cd7a14414b2
#
_cell.length_a   1.000
_cell.length_b   1.000
_cell.length_c   1.000
_cell.angle_alpha   90.00
_cell.angle_beta   90.00
_cell.angle_gamma   90.00
#
_symmetry.space_group_name_H-M   'P 1'
#
loop_
_entity.id
_entity.type
_entity.pdbx_description
1 polymer ?
#
loop_
_entity_poly.entity_id
_entity_poly.type
_entity_poly.pdbx_seq_one_letter_code
_entity_poly.pdbx_strand_id
1 'polypeptide(L)'
;MEIRHVIYLLALGILAGCASDKQRRAADAEVFAILNQRSQDVLGEAANPDLIASRAGKDPESIPPSTIIRERYEDGGRKLTLPQALELAVQKNRSYQLQRETLYLSALSLTGTRHKFIWQAPKATGELGFNRRTDGDLRGDSDADLSVEKLFKTGASVTATLANDLVLYLDGKPKVPDFTLKLTQPLMRGAGAEIAAEVLTQAERDVVYAVRTYSHYQKTFAIETVTDYFRVLQNKDAVRNSYGNYLNLQKARDRAEAMAEAERLPKYQVDQARQTELSARVKYLKAVEDYRQALDNFKQRLSLPLGEDLKLDDAALKDLVDAGLTPLALDERRGYLIAVTNRLDVLNTIDQFEDSKRKVRVAANDLQPGLDLVADASLTKQFYSSFQPEQFTANPGLKLRLPLNSLTERNAYRSSLINFEKQMRSLATELDGLRDNIREGVRTLERQRENYVIQRAALELARQQVEVMPLLLQNGSADIRDQLEAQADFVEAQNDVTSAIVNYHVARWNLLKNLGIMSVDDERFWLQAQAVPGAPAPPAGAAALPQLITPDEVFGDD
;
A
#
# COMPACT_ATOMS: atom_id res chain seq x y z
N MET A 1 45.72 -40.53 8.37
CA MET A 1 44.98 -39.88 9.48
C MET A 1 44.39 -38.51 9.06
N GLU A 2 44.79 -37.95 7.94
CA GLU A 2 44.42 -36.58 7.53
C GLU A 2 43.13 -36.44 6.72
N ILE A 3 42.74 -37.41 5.90
CA ILE A 3 41.52 -37.36 5.05
C ILE A 3 40.23 -37.37 5.90
N ARG A 4 40.23 -38.09 7.02
CA ARG A 4 39.08 -38.10 7.95
C ARG A 4 38.80 -36.72 8.58
N HIS A 5 39.85 -35.97 8.90
CA HIS A 5 39.70 -34.64 9.50
C HIS A 5 39.18 -33.60 8.47
N VAL A 6 39.55 -33.71 7.21
CA VAL A 6 39.06 -32.85 6.14
C VAL A 6 37.57 -33.13 5.84
N ILE A 7 37.17 -34.40 5.85
CA ILE A 7 35.76 -34.80 5.69
C ILE A 7 34.90 -34.33 6.88
N TYR A 8 35.44 -34.43 8.13
CA TYR A 8 34.74 -33.90 9.30
C TYR A 8 34.64 -32.39 9.32
N LEU A 9 35.66 -31.64 8.86
CA LEU A 9 35.63 -30.20 8.73
C LEU A 9 34.67 -29.73 7.64
N LEU A 10 34.61 -30.44 6.50
CA LEU A 10 33.62 -30.19 5.43
C LEU A 10 32.20 -30.52 5.90
N ALA A 11 31.98 -31.62 6.61
CA ALA A 11 30.69 -31.99 7.16
C ALA A 11 30.23 -31.02 8.27
N LEU A 12 31.14 -30.55 9.15
CA LEU A 12 30.83 -29.51 10.13
C LEU A 12 30.52 -28.15 9.46
N GLY A 13 31.22 -27.79 8.36
CA GLY A 13 30.97 -26.58 7.60
C GLY A 13 29.60 -26.61 6.92
N ILE A 14 29.17 -27.75 6.40
CA ILE A 14 27.84 -27.95 5.78
C ILE A 14 26.73 -27.85 6.84
N LEU A 15 26.93 -28.44 8.02
CA LEU A 15 25.94 -28.37 9.10
C LEU A 15 25.81 -26.98 9.74
N ALA A 16 26.88 -26.18 9.79
CA ALA A 16 26.84 -24.82 10.33
C ALA A 16 26.17 -23.80 9.40
N GLY A 17 26.06 -24.09 8.09
CA GLY A 17 25.44 -23.20 7.08
C GLY A 17 23.92 -23.30 6.97
N CYS A 18 23.32 -24.38 7.47
CA CYS A 18 21.91 -24.73 7.22
C CYS A 18 20.92 -24.30 8.32
N ALA A 19 21.28 -23.42 9.23
CA ALA A 19 20.31 -22.88 10.19
C ALA A 19 19.42 -21.84 9.49
N SER A 20 18.23 -22.27 9.02
CA SER A 20 17.23 -21.43 8.33
C SER A 20 16.96 -20.12 9.07
N ASP A 21 16.88 -20.17 10.40
CA ASP A 21 16.70 -19.00 11.26
C ASP A 21 17.84 -17.97 11.20
N LYS A 22 19.08 -18.41 11.04
CA LYS A 22 20.24 -17.52 10.89
C LYS A 22 20.16 -16.78 9.54
N GLN A 23 19.82 -17.50 8.48
CA GLN A 23 19.68 -16.91 7.15
C GLN A 23 18.50 -15.92 7.09
N ARG A 24 17.36 -16.26 7.71
CA ARG A 24 16.23 -15.36 7.85
C ARG A 24 16.61 -14.06 8.55
N ARG A 25 17.25 -14.12 9.73
CA ARG A 25 17.69 -12.94 10.48
C ARG A 25 18.69 -12.08 9.72
N ALA A 26 19.56 -12.69 8.93
CA ALA A 26 20.51 -11.97 8.09
C ALA A 26 19.78 -11.20 6.97
N ALA A 27 18.81 -11.85 6.30
CA ALA A 27 17.97 -11.21 5.30
C ALA A 27 17.13 -10.07 5.88
N ASP A 28 16.53 -10.27 7.05
CA ASP A 28 15.77 -9.25 7.77
C ASP A 28 16.65 -8.02 8.08
N ALA A 29 17.87 -8.21 8.58
CA ALA A 29 18.78 -7.12 8.91
C ALA A 29 19.18 -6.29 7.67
N GLU A 30 19.49 -6.96 6.54
CA GLU A 30 19.80 -6.27 5.28
C GLU A 30 18.60 -5.48 4.74
N VAL A 31 17.42 -6.11 4.69
CA VAL A 31 16.19 -5.48 4.20
C VAL A 31 15.82 -4.26 5.02
N PHE A 32 15.84 -4.38 6.36
CA PHE A 32 15.53 -3.24 7.23
C PHE A 32 16.53 -2.09 7.09
N ALA A 33 17.82 -2.39 6.91
CA ALA A 33 18.81 -1.34 6.63
C ALA A 33 18.49 -0.58 5.34
N ILE A 34 18.13 -1.30 4.27
CA ILE A 34 17.74 -0.70 2.98
C ILE A 34 16.46 0.12 3.13
N LEU A 35 15.43 -0.42 3.77
CA LEU A 35 14.14 0.26 3.92
C LEU A 35 14.29 1.52 4.78
N ASN A 36 15.02 1.47 5.90
CA ASN A 36 15.28 2.63 6.75
C ASN A 36 16.01 3.72 5.98
N GLN A 37 17.06 3.37 5.23
CA GLN A 37 17.79 4.33 4.42
C GLN A 37 16.88 4.97 3.36
N ARG A 38 16.15 4.16 2.58
CA ARG A 38 15.31 4.66 1.49
C ARG A 38 14.08 5.42 1.98
N SER A 39 13.47 4.99 3.10
CA SER A 39 12.37 5.73 3.71
C SER A 39 12.84 7.11 4.21
N GLN A 40 14.01 7.17 4.86
CA GLN A 40 14.61 8.44 5.27
C GLN A 40 14.91 9.35 4.08
N ASP A 41 15.47 8.81 2.98
CA ASP A 41 15.80 9.57 1.77
C ASP A 41 14.54 10.12 1.06
N VAL A 42 13.42 9.39 1.09
CA VAL A 42 12.21 9.68 0.31
C VAL A 42 11.15 10.42 1.11
N LEU A 43 10.96 10.05 2.38
CA LEU A 43 9.88 10.55 3.24
C LEU A 43 10.40 11.42 4.40
N GLY A 44 11.70 11.42 4.66
CA GLY A 44 12.29 12.08 5.83
C GLY A 44 12.13 11.32 7.14
N GLU A 45 11.57 10.10 7.11
CA GLU A 45 11.26 9.29 8.27
C GLU A 45 11.83 7.87 8.13
N ALA A 46 12.20 7.24 9.26
CA ALA A 46 12.63 5.86 9.25
C ALA A 46 11.44 4.90 9.05
N ALA A 47 11.67 3.81 8.31
CA ALA A 47 10.65 2.77 8.17
C ALA A 47 10.36 2.10 9.53
N ASN A 48 9.06 1.80 9.80
CA ASN A 48 8.71 1.04 10.99
C ASN A 48 9.26 -0.40 10.88
N PRO A 49 10.11 -0.86 11.83
CA PRO A 49 10.75 -2.17 11.77
C PRO A 49 9.76 -3.35 11.89
N ASP A 50 8.54 -3.14 12.39
CA ASP A 50 7.52 -4.18 12.53
C ASP A 50 6.87 -4.60 11.19
N LEU A 51 7.68 -4.72 10.14
CA LEU A 51 7.21 -5.14 8.81
C LEU A 51 6.85 -6.63 8.74
N ILE A 52 7.30 -7.43 9.69
CA ILE A 52 7.08 -8.88 9.68
C ILE A 52 5.87 -9.25 10.55
N ALA A 53 4.92 -9.98 9.96
CA ALA A 53 3.76 -10.48 10.68
C ALA A 53 4.19 -11.37 11.87
N SER A 54 3.42 -11.34 12.97
CA SER A 54 3.70 -12.05 14.23
C SER A 54 3.91 -13.57 14.10
N ARG A 55 3.59 -14.13 12.92
CA ARG A 55 3.74 -15.55 12.56
C ARG A 55 4.95 -15.82 11.64
N ALA A 56 5.61 -14.78 11.12
CA ALA A 56 6.81 -14.94 10.33
C ALA A 56 7.91 -15.58 11.20
N GLY A 57 8.31 -16.80 10.87
CA GLY A 57 9.30 -17.55 11.62
C GLY A 57 8.78 -18.71 12.47
N LYS A 58 7.45 -18.96 12.48
CA LYS A 58 6.90 -20.24 12.92
C LYS A 58 7.05 -21.26 11.79
N ASP A 59 7.34 -22.49 12.15
CA ASP A 59 7.33 -23.59 11.20
C ASP A 59 5.94 -23.68 10.56
N PRO A 60 5.81 -23.60 9.22
CA PRO A 60 4.52 -23.72 8.53
C PRO A 60 3.73 -24.99 8.91
N GLU A 61 4.41 -26.11 9.14
CA GLU A 61 3.78 -27.37 9.56
C GLU A 61 3.18 -27.29 10.97
N SER A 62 3.65 -26.35 11.80
CA SER A 62 3.12 -26.14 13.16
C SER A 62 1.78 -25.38 13.20
N ILE A 63 1.28 -24.90 12.06
CA ILE A 63 0.06 -24.09 11.97
C ILE A 63 -1.07 -24.89 11.31
N PRO A 64 -1.88 -25.64 12.07
CA PRO A 64 -2.98 -26.38 11.50
C PRO A 64 -4.13 -25.42 11.09
N PRO A 65 -4.90 -25.72 10.02
CA PRO A 65 -6.04 -24.91 9.59
C PRO A 65 -7.08 -24.67 10.70
N SER A 66 -7.21 -25.60 11.64
CA SER A 66 -8.11 -25.49 12.80
C SER A 66 -7.80 -24.27 13.69
N THR A 67 -6.54 -23.86 13.78
CA THR A 67 -6.15 -22.65 14.51
C THR A 67 -6.74 -21.40 13.86
N ILE A 68 -6.67 -21.30 12.53
CA ILE A 68 -7.22 -20.17 11.77
C ILE A 68 -8.75 -20.17 11.88
N ILE A 69 -9.39 -21.33 11.80
CA ILE A 69 -10.84 -21.48 11.95
C ILE A 69 -11.27 -21.01 13.34
N ARG A 70 -10.61 -21.49 14.42
CA ARG A 70 -10.93 -21.12 15.79
C ARG A 70 -10.81 -19.60 16.03
N GLU A 71 -9.75 -18.96 15.54
CA GLU A 71 -9.56 -17.52 15.64
C GLU A 71 -10.66 -16.69 14.97
N ARG A 72 -11.43 -17.30 14.05
CA ARG A 72 -12.57 -16.65 13.39
C ARG A 72 -13.89 -16.83 14.16
N TYR A 73 -13.93 -17.76 15.11
CA TYR A 73 -15.10 -18.05 15.94
C TYR A 73 -14.96 -17.62 17.40
N GLU A 74 -13.76 -17.18 17.83
CA GLU A 74 -13.58 -16.69 19.19
C GLU A 74 -14.35 -15.37 19.37
N ASP A 75 -15.39 -15.41 20.21
CA ASP A 75 -16.18 -14.26 20.58
C ASP A 75 -15.44 -13.48 21.67
N GLY A 76 -15.32 -12.19 21.47
CA GLY A 76 -14.77 -11.24 22.45
C GLY A 76 -15.66 -10.03 22.55
N GLY A 77 -15.46 -9.21 23.58
CA GLY A 77 -16.13 -7.91 23.72
C GLY A 77 -15.07 -6.83 23.89
N ARG A 78 -15.16 -5.77 23.10
CA ARG A 78 -14.27 -4.60 23.27
C ARG A 78 -14.95 -3.29 22.95
N LYS A 79 -14.54 -2.26 23.66
CA LYS A 79 -14.87 -0.88 23.32
C LYS A 79 -13.63 -0.24 22.69
N LEU A 80 -13.78 0.37 21.51
CA LEU A 80 -12.70 1.02 20.79
C LEU A 80 -12.96 2.52 20.63
N THR A 81 -11.94 3.30 20.94
CA THR A 81 -11.83 4.69 20.48
C THR A 81 -11.29 4.72 19.05
N LEU A 82 -11.39 5.83 18.35
CA LEU A 82 -10.90 5.95 16.97
C LEU A 82 -9.39 5.71 16.85
N PRO A 83 -8.50 6.24 17.70
CA PRO A 83 -7.07 5.90 17.67
C PRO A 83 -6.81 4.41 17.86
N GLN A 84 -7.48 3.77 18.85
CA GLN A 84 -7.35 2.33 19.08
C GLN A 84 -7.84 1.48 17.90
N ALA A 85 -8.89 1.93 17.21
CA ALA A 85 -9.39 1.26 16.02
C ALA A 85 -8.40 1.36 14.85
N LEU A 86 -7.74 2.51 14.67
CA LEU A 86 -6.68 2.70 13.68
C LEU A 86 -5.47 1.81 13.97
N GLU A 87 -4.99 1.80 15.20
CA GLU A 87 -3.89 0.94 15.63
C GLU A 87 -4.20 -0.54 15.38
N LEU A 88 -5.39 -0.98 15.80
CA LEU A 88 -5.84 -2.35 15.58
C LEU A 88 -5.96 -2.69 14.09
N ALA A 89 -6.46 -1.76 13.28
CA ALA A 89 -6.54 -1.93 11.83
C ALA A 89 -5.15 -2.13 11.21
N VAL A 90 -4.17 -1.29 11.55
CA VAL A 90 -2.78 -1.42 11.08
C VAL A 90 -2.16 -2.76 11.49
N GLN A 91 -2.45 -3.23 12.71
CA GLN A 91 -1.89 -4.49 13.22
C GLN A 91 -2.54 -5.73 12.61
N LYS A 92 -3.86 -5.72 12.35
CA LYS A 92 -4.62 -6.93 12.00
C LYS A 92 -5.14 -6.98 10.57
N ASN A 93 -5.29 -5.84 9.88
CA ASN A 93 -5.85 -5.84 8.54
C ASN A 93 -4.93 -6.59 7.55
N ARG A 94 -5.51 -7.59 6.87
CA ARG A 94 -4.76 -8.48 5.96
C ARG A 94 -4.22 -7.75 4.73
N SER A 95 -5.00 -6.83 4.17
CA SER A 95 -4.56 -6.06 3.00
C SER A 95 -3.41 -5.12 3.38
N TYR A 96 -3.45 -4.56 4.61
CA TYR A 96 -2.36 -3.76 5.12
C TYR A 96 -1.08 -4.59 5.30
N GLN A 97 -1.19 -5.81 5.86
CA GLN A 97 -0.05 -6.71 5.98
C GLN A 97 0.51 -7.10 4.61
N LEU A 98 -0.34 -7.39 3.62
CA LEU A 98 0.09 -7.70 2.25
C LEU A 98 0.91 -6.56 1.63
N GLN A 99 0.52 -5.30 1.84
CA GLN A 99 1.28 -4.16 1.33
C GLN A 99 2.64 -4.02 2.03
N ARG A 100 2.71 -4.29 3.33
CA ARG A 100 3.98 -4.34 4.08
C ARG A 100 4.90 -5.44 3.55
N GLU A 101 4.36 -6.62 3.31
CA GLU A 101 5.10 -7.76 2.74
C GLU A 101 5.59 -7.45 1.33
N THR A 102 4.79 -6.79 0.51
CA THR A 102 5.18 -6.35 -0.85
C THR A 102 6.37 -5.38 -0.80
N LEU A 103 6.35 -4.42 0.13
CA LEU A 103 7.47 -3.51 0.35
C LEU A 103 8.74 -4.28 0.78
N TYR A 104 8.61 -5.22 1.71
CA TYR A 104 9.72 -6.07 2.15
C TYR A 104 10.31 -6.88 0.99
N LEU A 105 9.48 -7.53 0.17
CA LEU A 105 9.90 -8.32 -0.97
C LEU A 105 10.62 -7.48 -2.04
N SER A 106 10.21 -6.24 -2.24
CA SER A 106 10.91 -5.31 -3.15
C SER A 106 12.35 -5.04 -2.66
N ALA A 107 12.53 -4.77 -1.37
CA ALA A 107 13.87 -4.57 -0.80
C ALA A 107 14.70 -5.86 -0.79
N LEU A 108 14.08 -7.02 -0.56
CA LEU A 108 14.74 -8.33 -0.64
C LEU A 108 15.24 -8.62 -2.07
N SER A 109 14.48 -8.25 -3.10
CA SER A 109 14.92 -8.35 -4.50
C SER A 109 16.15 -7.48 -4.78
N LEU A 110 16.24 -6.30 -4.16
CA LEU A 110 17.42 -5.43 -4.27
C LEU A 110 18.66 -6.08 -3.64
N THR A 111 18.54 -6.77 -2.49
CA THR A 111 19.70 -7.46 -1.88
C THR A 111 20.30 -8.48 -2.84
N GLY A 112 19.44 -9.30 -3.51
CA GLY A 112 19.87 -10.25 -4.52
C GLY A 112 20.56 -9.60 -5.74
N THR A 113 20.08 -8.42 -6.14
CA THR A 113 20.70 -7.67 -7.25
C THR A 113 22.03 -7.07 -6.82
N ARG A 114 22.13 -6.46 -5.65
CA ARG A 114 23.39 -5.93 -5.08
C ARG A 114 24.45 -6.99 -4.91
N HIS A 115 24.04 -8.21 -4.55
CA HIS A 115 24.96 -9.34 -4.37
C HIS A 115 25.79 -9.64 -5.64
N LYS A 116 25.25 -9.40 -6.83
CA LYS A 116 25.99 -9.57 -8.10
C LYS A 116 27.14 -8.58 -8.28
N PHE A 117 27.09 -7.42 -7.62
CA PHE A 117 28.08 -6.34 -7.72
C PHE A 117 29.06 -6.27 -6.56
N ILE A 118 28.97 -7.17 -5.58
CA ILE A 118 29.97 -7.35 -4.51
C ILE A 118 30.78 -8.62 -4.78
N TRP A 119 31.87 -8.82 -4.02
CA TRP A 119 32.54 -10.11 -4.05
C TRP A 119 31.60 -11.19 -3.52
N GLN A 120 31.26 -12.13 -4.41
CA GLN A 120 30.40 -13.25 -4.01
C GLN A 120 31.19 -14.17 -3.07
N ALA A 121 30.49 -14.76 -2.09
CA ALA A 121 31.08 -15.82 -1.30
C ALA A 121 31.56 -16.96 -2.22
N PRO A 122 32.69 -17.62 -1.88
CA PRO A 122 33.19 -18.71 -2.70
C PRO A 122 32.12 -19.78 -2.93
N LYS A 123 31.86 -20.10 -4.19
CA LYS A 123 31.02 -21.24 -4.57
C LYS A 123 31.90 -22.47 -4.62
N ALA A 124 31.59 -23.45 -3.82
CA ALA A 124 32.24 -24.77 -3.86
C ALA A 124 31.29 -25.73 -4.58
N THR A 125 31.73 -26.29 -5.67
CA THR A 125 31.04 -27.40 -6.37
C THR A 125 31.89 -28.62 -6.28
N GLY A 126 31.30 -29.78 -6.09
CA GLY A 126 32.00 -31.06 -6.06
C GLY A 126 31.17 -32.13 -6.77
N GLU A 127 31.77 -32.81 -7.72
CA GLU A 127 31.16 -33.91 -8.44
C GLU A 127 31.99 -35.19 -8.23
N LEU A 128 31.29 -36.27 -7.96
CA LEU A 128 31.90 -37.61 -7.80
C LEU A 128 31.35 -38.47 -8.94
N GLY A 129 32.22 -38.79 -9.91
CA GLY A 129 31.91 -39.67 -11.02
C GLY A 129 32.58 -41.04 -10.87
N PHE A 130 31.88 -42.09 -11.26
CA PHE A 130 32.47 -43.44 -11.39
C PHE A 130 32.34 -43.88 -12.83
N ASN A 131 33.44 -43.94 -13.55
CA ASN A 131 33.49 -44.38 -14.94
C ASN A 131 34.09 -45.78 -15.06
N ARG A 132 33.38 -46.70 -15.71
CA ARG A 132 33.89 -48.01 -16.06
C ARG A 132 34.27 -48.04 -17.52
N ARG A 133 35.53 -48.23 -17.81
CA ARG A 133 36.03 -48.44 -19.19
C ARG A 133 35.76 -49.85 -19.68
N THR A 134 35.72 -50.00 -20.98
CA THR A 134 35.51 -51.30 -21.69
C THR A 134 36.62 -52.31 -21.40
N ASP A 135 37.78 -51.87 -20.94
CA ASP A 135 38.92 -52.71 -20.48
C ASP A 135 38.82 -53.23 -19.05
N GLY A 136 37.71 -52.87 -18.34
CA GLY A 136 37.41 -53.39 -17.00
C GLY A 136 37.89 -52.49 -15.86
N ASP A 137 38.65 -51.43 -16.12
CA ASP A 137 39.16 -50.53 -15.11
C ASP A 137 38.05 -49.61 -14.56
N LEU A 138 37.92 -49.59 -13.25
CA LEU A 138 37.01 -48.71 -12.53
C LEU A 138 37.79 -47.44 -12.16
N ARG A 139 37.35 -46.27 -12.66
CA ARG A 139 37.89 -44.97 -12.30
C ARG A 139 36.87 -44.19 -11.49
N GLY A 140 37.29 -43.66 -10.36
CA GLY A 140 36.55 -42.64 -9.62
C GLY A 140 37.11 -41.26 -9.96
N ASP A 141 36.28 -40.44 -10.64
CA ASP A 141 36.61 -39.02 -10.91
C ASP A 141 35.94 -38.17 -9.82
N SER A 142 36.71 -37.28 -9.20
CA SER A 142 36.17 -36.30 -8.26
C SER A 142 36.66 -34.92 -8.70
N ASP A 143 35.73 -34.11 -9.16
CA ASP A 143 35.99 -32.73 -9.53
C ASP A 143 35.52 -31.82 -8.39
N ALA A 144 36.37 -30.92 -7.94
CA ALA A 144 36.03 -29.94 -6.91
C ALA A 144 36.50 -28.55 -7.36
N ASP A 145 35.55 -27.65 -7.55
CA ASP A 145 35.79 -26.27 -7.95
C ASP A 145 35.42 -25.30 -6.83
N LEU A 146 36.32 -24.37 -6.57
CA LEU A 146 36.08 -23.21 -5.73
C LEU A 146 36.19 -21.97 -6.57
N SER A 147 35.10 -21.25 -6.80
CA SER A 147 35.07 -20.05 -7.60
C SER A 147 34.57 -18.83 -6.85
N VAL A 148 35.18 -17.68 -7.13
CA VAL A 148 34.79 -16.36 -6.63
C VAL A 148 34.60 -15.45 -7.83
N GLU A 149 33.45 -14.78 -7.89
CA GLU A 149 33.10 -13.88 -8.98
C GLU A 149 32.75 -12.49 -8.46
N LYS A 150 33.08 -11.46 -9.24
CA LYS A 150 32.64 -10.08 -9.03
C LYS A 150 32.32 -9.41 -10.35
N LEU A 151 31.12 -8.83 -10.42
CA LEU A 151 30.73 -7.91 -11.49
C LEU A 151 30.94 -6.46 -11.02
N PHE A 152 31.65 -5.68 -11.83
CA PHE A 152 31.85 -4.25 -11.57
C PHE A 152 30.79 -3.41 -12.27
N LYS A 153 30.48 -2.24 -11.72
CA LYS A 153 29.53 -1.30 -12.35
C LYS A 153 29.94 -0.84 -13.75
N THR A 154 31.21 -0.95 -14.11
CA THR A 154 31.73 -0.66 -15.47
C THR A 154 31.40 -1.73 -16.50
N GLY A 155 30.85 -2.87 -16.05
CA GLY A 155 30.62 -4.07 -16.86
C GLY A 155 31.79 -5.07 -16.83
N ALA A 156 32.92 -4.72 -16.20
CA ALA A 156 33.98 -5.68 -15.99
C ALA A 156 33.55 -6.84 -15.11
N SER A 157 33.97 -8.07 -15.43
CA SER A 157 33.82 -9.23 -14.57
C SER A 157 35.19 -9.83 -14.26
N VAL A 158 35.39 -10.20 -13.01
CA VAL A 158 36.55 -10.93 -12.54
C VAL A 158 36.08 -12.24 -11.93
N THR A 159 36.61 -13.34 -12.44
CA THR A 159 36.35 -14.68 -11.92
C THR A 159 37.67 -15.34 -11.53
N ALA A 160 37.80 -15.73 -10.30
CA ALA A 160 38.94 -16.55 -9.82
C ALA A 160 38.41 -17.94 -9.52
N THR A 161 39.01 -18.96 -10.12
CA THR A 161 38.61 -20.37 -9.94
C THR A 161 39.81 -21.18 -9.51
N LEU A 162 39.66 -21.92 -8.45
CA LEU A 162 40.56 -22.96 -8.00
C LEU A 162 39.92 -24.31 -8.31
N ALA A 163 40.35 -24.95 -9.37
CA ALA A 163 39.90 -26.27 -9.76
C ALA A 163 40.89 -27.30 -9.17
N ASN A 164 40.35 -28.23 -8.44
CA ASN A 164 41.13 -29.37 -7.91
C ASN A 164 40.43 -30.65 -8.33
N ASP A 165 40.79 -31.11 -9.54
CA ASP A 165 40.33 -32.41 -10.00
C ASP A 165 41.06 -33.48 -9.20
N LEU A 166 40.50 -33.90 -8.09
CA LEU A 166 40.92 -35.09 -7.39
C LEU A 166 40.49 -36.32 -8.17
N VAL A 167 41.25 -36.65 -9.23
CA VAL A 167 41.15 -38.02 -9.74
C VAL A 167 41.86 -38.92 -8.75
N LEU A 168 41.05 -39.68 -8.04
CA LEU A 168 41.55 -40.86 -7.34
C LEU A 168 41.91 -41.88 -8.42
N TYR A 169 43.09 -41.67 -9.06
CA TYR A 169 43.72 -42.77 -9.79
C TYR A 169 44.05 -43.84 -8.77
N LEU A 170 43.44 -45.00 -8.93
CA LEU A 170 43.88 -46.20 -8.23
C LEU A 170 45.33 -46.58 -8.63
N ASP A 171 45.92 -45.90 -9.59
CA ASP A 171 47.31 -46.05 -10.07
C ASP A 171 48.33 -45.04 -9.49
N GLY A 172 47.89 -44.23 -8.50
CA GLY A 172 48.82 -43.42 -7.69
C GLY A 172 49.42 -42.17 -8.32
N LYS A 173 48.86 -41.66 -9.45
CA LYS A 173 49.35 -40.41 -10.07
C LYS A 173 48.76 -39.19 -9.35
N PRO A 174 49.57 -38.25 -8.87
CA PRO A 174 49.07 -37.03 -8.22
C PRO A 174 48.49 -36.10 -9.28
N LYS A 175 47.26 -35.57 -9.06
CA LYS A 175 46.68 -34.43 -9.76
C LYS A 175 47.09 -33.12 -9.12
N VAL A 176 47.15 -32.10 -9.93
CA VAL A 176 47.67 -30.79 -9.60
C VAL A 176 46.51 -29.81 -9.61
N PRO A 177 46.28 -29.02 -8.55
CA PRO A 177 45.28 -27.96 -8.58
C PRO A 177 45.60 -26.91 -9.63
N ASP A 178 44.58 -26.46 -10.37
CA ASP A 178 44.67 -25.43 -11.36
C ASP A 178 44.00 -24.15 -10.85
N PHE A 179 44.77 -23.06 -10.80
CA PHE A 179 44.23 -21.76 -10.43
C PHE A 179 44.09 -20.90 -11.70
N THR A 180 42.86 -20.46 -11.97
CA THR A 180 42.57 -19.58 -13.12
C THR A 180 41.97 -18.26 -12.63
N LEU A 181 42.51 -17.15 -13.18
CA LEU A 181 41.97 -15.80 -13.00
C LEU A 181 41.56 -15.29 -14.36
N LYS A 182 40.27 -14.96 -14.51
CA LYS A 182 39.71 -14.44 -15.74
C LYS A 182 39.16 -13.03 -15.51
N LEU A 183 39.63 -12.09 -16.30
CA LEU A 183 39.15 -10.72 -16.40
C LEU A 183 38.47 -10.52 -17.75
N THR A 184 37.27 -10.00 -17.78
CA THR A 184 36.59 -9.57 -19.00
C THR A 184 36.08 -8.15 -18.79
N GLN A 185 36.49 -7.20 -19.66
CA GLN A 185 36.01 -5.81 -19.67
C GLN A 185 35.39 -5.52 -21.04
N PRO A 186 34.06 -5.33 -21.10
CA PRO A 186 33.43 -4.85 -22.35
C PRO A 186 33.87 -3.41 -22.62
N LEU A 187 34.18 -3.14 -23.90
CA LEU A 187 34.64 -1.84 -24.41
C LEU A 187 33.59 -1.15 -25.30
N MET A 188 32.61 -1.89 -25.81
CA MET A 188 31.51 -1.38 -26.65
C MET A 188 30.16 -1.86 -26.09
N ARG A 189 29.60 -2.96 -26.60
CA ARG A 189 28.34 -3.53 -26.12
C ARG A 189 28.47 -3.93 -24.65
N GLY A 190 27.58 -3.40 -23.78
CA GLY A 190 27.61 -3.67 -22.34
C GLY A 190 28.65 -2.84 -21.57
N ALA A 191 29.37 -1.92 -22.22
CA ALA A 191 30.36 -1.07 -21.59
C ALA A 191 29.73 0.16 -20.94
N GLY A 192 30.32 0.60 -19.82
CA GLY A 192 29.95 1.81 -19.11
C GLY A 192 28.92 1.58 -18.01
N ALA A 193 29.02 2.41 -16.96
CA ALA A 193 28.21 2.26 -15.76
C ALA A 193 26.71 2.44 -16.01
N GLU A 194 26.31 3.28 -16.95
CA GLU A 194 24.90 3.50 -17.29
C GLU A 194 24.23 2.26 -17.89
N ILE A 195 25.00 1.43 -18.62
CA ILE A 195 24.50 0.23 -19.27
C ILE A 195 24.65 -0.98 -18.35
N ALA A 196 25.87 -1.20 -17.86
CA ALA A 196 26.19 -2.40 -17.07
C ALA A 196 25.49 -2.43 -15.70
N ALA A 197 25.30 -1.27 -15.08
CA ALA A 197 24.62 -1.17 -13.78
C ALA A 197 23.13 -0.82 -13.89
N GLU A 198 22.51 -0.81 -15.09
CA GLU A 198 21.08 -0.47 -15.23
C GLU A 198 20.18 -1.39 -14.41
N VAL A 199 20.48 -2.69 -14.34
CA VAL A 199 19.72 -3.65 -13.53
C VAL A 199 19.77 -3.28 -12.05
N LEU A 200 20.93 -2.82 -11.56
CA LEU A 200 21.08 -2.36 -10.17
C LEU A 200 20.33 -1.03 -9.96
N THR A 201 20.48 -0.08 -10.87
CA THR A 201 19.79 1.21 -10.84
C THR A 201 18.28 1.02 -10.82
N GLN A 202 17.74 0.14 -11.67
CA GLN A 202 16.30 -0.16 -11.70
C GLN A 202 15.85 -0.79 -10.38
N ALA A 203 16.58 -1.78 -9.84
CA ALA A 203 16.23 -2.40 -8.56
C ALA A 203 16.25 -1.40 -7.40
N GLU A 204 17.18 -0.44 -7.39
CA GLU A 204 17.21 0.64 -6.39
C GLU A 204 16.01 1.59 -6.53
N ARG A 205 15.59 1.90 -7.76
CA ARG A 205 14.40 2.72 -8.04
C ARG A 205 13.10 1.98 -7.69
N ASP A 206 13.03 0.68 -7.95
CA ASP A 206 11.86 -0.14 -7.62
C ASP A 206 11.57 -0.14 -6.11
N VAL A 207 12.62 -0.11 -5.26
CA VAL A 207 12.43 0.07 -3.80
C VAL A 207 11.90 1.46 -3.48
N VAL A 208 12.37 2.51 -4.14
CA VAL A 208 11.83 3.88 -3.96
C VAL A 208 10.34 3.91 -4.34
N TYR A 209 9.97 3.28 -5.46
CA TYR A 209 8.57 3.17 -5.89
C TYR A 209 7.73 2.41 -4.87
N ALA A 210 8.24 1.32 -4.33
CA ALA A 210 7.56 0.54 -3.30
C ALA A 210 7.35 1.35 -2.01
N VAL A 211 8.35 2.12 -1.55
CA VAL A 211 8.25 3.02 -0.38
C VAL A 211 7.17 4.07 -0.60
N ARG A 212 7.17 4.77 -1.74
CA ARG A 212 6.17 5.78 -2.07
C ARG A 212 4.76 5.20 -2.17
N THR A 213 4.62 4.04 -2.82
CA THR A 213 3.34 3.33 -2.95
C THR A 213 2.81 2.91 -1.58
N TYR A 214 3.67 2.40 -0.71
CA TYR A 214 3.29 2.02 0.65
C TYR A 214 2.86 3.23 1.48
N SER A 215 3.59 4.35 1.43
CA SER A 215 3.21 5.58 2.14
C SER A 215 1.87 6.15 1.64
N HIS A 216 1.63 6.14 0.33
CA HIS A 216 0.34 6.54 -0.24
C HIS A 216 -0.79 5.60 0.24
N TYR A 217 -0.52 4.29 0.28
CA TYR A 217 -1.48 3.30 0.79
C TYR A 217 -1.80 3.53 2.27
N GLN A 218 -0.80 3.83 3.12
CA GLN A 218 -1.01 4.13 4.54
C GLN A 218 -2.00 5.27 4.74
N LYS A 219 -1.82 6.38 4.00
CA LYS A 219 -2.72 7.54 4.03
C LYS A 219 -4.14 7.19 3.59
N THR A 220 -4.26 6.44 2.50
CA THR A 220 -5.56 5.98 1.98
C THR A 220 -6.26 5.08 2.99
N PHE A 221 -5.56 4.10 3.54
CA PHE A 221 -6.08 3.16 4.53
C PHE A 221 -6.55 3.84 5.82
N ALA A 222 -5.79 4.83 6.32
CA ALA A 222 -6.17 5.61 7.50
C ALA A 222 -7.47 6.39 7.26
N ILE A 223 -7.59 7.09 6.11
CA ILE A 223 -8.80 7.85 5.76
C ILE A 223 -10.01 6.91 5.62
N GLU A 224 -9.86 5.77 4.97
CA GLU A 224 -10.95 4.80 4.81
C GLU A 224 -11.38 4.22 6.15
N THR A 225 -10.44 3.90 7.04
CA THR A 225 -10.75 3.37 8.38
C THR A 225 -11.47 4.41 9.23
N VAL A 226 -11.04 5.67 9.19
CA VAL A 226 -11.70 6.79 9.86
C VAL A 226 -13.11 7.01 9.29
N THR A 227 -13.24 6.97 7.97
CA THR A 227 -14.54 7.12 7.29
C THR A 227 -15.52 6.02 7.71
N ASP A 228 -15.08 4.76 7.74
CA ASP A 228 -15.92 3.64 8.13
C ASP A 228 -16.32 3.74 9.62
N TYR A 229 -15.39 4.18 10.50
CA TYR A 229 -15.69 4.44 11.91
C TYR A 229 -16.81 5.47 12.07
N PHE A 230 -16.70 6.63 11.40
CA PHE A 230 -17.73 7.67 11.45
C PHE A 230 -19.05 7.22 10.85
N ARG A 231 -19.05 6.41 9.79
CA ARG A 231 -20.28 5.82 9.23
C ARG A 231 -21.00 4.92 10.22
N VAL A 232 -20.26 4.11 11.00
CA VAL A 232 -20.88 3.31 12.08
C VAL A 232 -21.50 4.20 13.13
N LEU A 233 -20.82 5.29 13.56
CA LEU A 233 -21.36 6.24 14.53
C LEU A 233 -22.58 6.98 14.00
N GLN A 234 -22.57 7.38 12.72
CA GLN A 234 -23.70 7.99 12.04
C GLN A 234 -24.93 7.07 12.05
N ASN A 235 -24.75 5.78 11.70
CA ASN A 235 -25.85 4.81 11.76
C ASN A 235 -26.33 4.56 13.20
N LYS A 236 -25.42 4.57 14.18
CA LYS A 236 -25.78 4.47 15.60
C LYS A 236 -26.64 5.65 16.05
N ASP A 237 -26.33 6.85 15.59
CA ASP A 237 -27.11 8.06 15.85
C ASP A 237 -28.49 7.98 15.18
N ALA A 238 -28.56 7.52 13.93
CA ALA A 238 -29.81 7.28 13.21
C ALA A 238 -30.73 6.25 13.94
N VAL A 239 -30.17 5.22 14.55
CA VAL A 239 -30.94 4.28 15.41
C VAL A 239 -31.56 5.01 16.61
N ARG A 240 -30.79 5.86 17.31
CA ARG A 240 -31.29 6.64 18.46
C ARG A 240 -32.41 7.59 18.02
N ASN A 241 -32.20 8.33 16.93
CA ASN A 241 -33.18 9.29 16.40
C ASN A 241 -34.46 8.58 15.95
N SER A 242 -34.34 7.46 15.21
CA SER A 242 -35.50 6.67 14.77
C SER A 242 -36.27 6.04 15.95
N TYR A 243 -35.57 5.59 17.00
CA TYR A 243 -36.22 5.08 18.21
C TYR A 243 -36.97 6.18 18.97
N GLY A 244 -36.33 7.33 19.15
CA GLY A 244 -36.97 8.51 19.78
C GLY A 244 -38.21 8.94 19.00
N ASN A 245 -38.15 8.95 17.67
CA ASN A 245 -39.31 9.23 16.82
C ASN A 245 -40.43 8.20 17.01
N TYR A 246 -40.10 6.91 16.99
CA TYR A 246 -41.10 5.85 17.24
C TYR A 246 -41.82 6.05 18.55
N LEU A 247 -41.09 6.35 19.66
CA LEU A 247 -41.70 6.61 20.96
C LEU A 247 -42.61 7.88 20.97
N ASN A 248 -42.21 8.93 20.26
CA ASN A 248 -42.99 10.15 20.14
C ASN A 248 -44.29 9.92 19.36
N LEU A 249 -44.20 9.16 18.24
CA LEU A 249 -45.37 8.82 17.44
C LEU A 249 -46.31 7.83 18.15
N GLN A 250 -45.79 6.95 19.00
CA GLN A 250 -46.60 6.11 19.88
C GLN A 250 -47.44 6.99 20.84
N LYS A 251 -46.80 7.97 21.50
CA LYS A 251 -47.51 8.93 22.35
C LYS A 251 -48.55 9.78 21.57
N ALA A 252 -48.22 10.15 20.32
CA ALA A 252 -49.16 10.88 19.47
C ALA A 252 -50.38 10.04 19.11
N ARG A 253 -50.20 8.74 18.79
CA ARG A 253 -51.31 7.79 18.58
C ARG A 253 -52.17 7.66 19.84
N ASP A 254 -51.55 7.41 21.00
CA ASP A 254 -52.29 7.25 22.28
C ASP A 254 -53.12 8.49 22.57
N ARG A 255 -52.57 9.69 22.30
CA ARG A 255 -53.30 10.95 22.42
C ARG A 255 -54.47 11.04 21.41
N ALA A 256 -54.25 10.64 20.17
CA ALA A 256 -55.29 10.65 19.15
C ALA A 256 -56.44 9.70 19.50
N GLU A 257 -56.14 8.50 20.03
CA GLU A 257 -57.12 7.54 20.50
C GLU A 257 -57.96 8.14 21.66
N ALA A 258 -57.32 8.73 22.66
CA ALA A 258 -58.01 9.37 23.76
C ALA A 258 -58.91 10.57 23.33
N MET A 259 -58.43 11.36 22.35
CA MET A 259 -59.25 12.47 21.78
C MET A 259 -60.45 11.96 20.96
N ALA A 260 -60.32 10.82 20.28
CA ALA A 260 -61.40 10.22 19.52
C ALA A 260 -62.45 9.59 20.47
N GLU A 261 -62.01 8.95 21.57
CA GLU A 261 -62.91 8.47 22.63
C GLU A 261 -63.71 9.59 23.28
N ALA A 262 -63.11 10.81 23.38
CA ALA A 262 -63.76 12.02 23.84
C ALA A 262 -64.61 12.76 22.75
N GLU A 263 -64.83 12.12 21.59
CA GLU A 263 -65.54 12.67 20.40
C GLU A 263 -64.91 13.98 19.85
N ARG A 264 -63.64 14.25 20.18
CA ARG A 264 -62.93 15.48 19.75
C ARG A 264 -62.12 15.28 18.47
N LEU A 265 -61.99 14.01 17.99
CA LEU A 265 -61.19 13.67 16.83
C LEU A 265 -61.90 12.63 15.95
N PRO A 266 -61.95 12.80 14.62
CA PRO A 266 -62.50 11.82 13.71
C PRO A 266 -61.66 10.54 13.68
N LYS A 267 -62.32 9.38 13.58
CA LYS A 267 -61.65 8.05 13.61
C LYS A 267 -60.55 7.87 12.56
N TYR A 268 -60.75 8.44 11.37
CA TYR A 268 -59.74 8.35 10.28
C TYR A 268 -58.39 8.99 10.68
N GLN A 269 -58.37 10.01 11.54
CA GLN A 269 -57.12 10.60 12.03
C GLN A 269 -56.42 9.71 13.04
N VAL A 270 -57.14 8.90 13.83
CA VAL A 270 -56.57 7.85 14.67
C VAL A 270 -55.91 6.77 13.80
N ASP A 271 -56.60 6.33 12.75
CA ASP A 271 -56.07 5.33 11.81
C ASP A 271 -54.80 5.85 11.12
N GLN A 272 -54.75 7.16 10.78
CA GLN A 272 -53.56 7.80 10.24
C GLN A 272 -52.38 7.84 11.23
N ALA A 273 -52.66 8.19 12.51
CA ALA A 273 -51.65 8.19 13.56
C ALA A 273 -51.07 6.76 13.77
N ARG A 274 -51.93 5.75 13.76
CA ARG A 274 -51.53 4.33 13.86
C ARG A 274 -50.67 3.89 12.64
N GLN A 275 -51.05 4.28 11.43
CA GLN A 275 -50.28 3.99 10.21
C GLN A 275 -48.89 4.64 10.30
N THR A 276 -48.79 5.89 10.73
CA THR A 276 -47.50 6.61 10.85
C THR A 276 -46.62 5.98 11.94
N GLU A 277 -47.19 5.55 13.09
CA GLU A 277 -46.44 4.80 14.11
C GLU A 277 -45.85 3.49 13.55
N LEU A 278 -46.67 2.71 12.80
CA LEU A 278 -46.20 1.46 12.18
C LEU A 278 -45.09 1.74 11.17
N SER A 279 -45.19 2.80 10.35
CA SER A 279 -44.15 3.25 9.43
C SER A 279 -42.85 3.63 10.15
N ALA A 280 -42.94 4.34 11.27
CA ALA A 280 -41.79 4.68 12.09
C ALA A 280 -41.12 3.44 12.71
N ARG A 281 -41.93 2.44 13.13
CA ARG A 281 -41.41 1.15 13.59
C ARG A 281 -40.59 0.43 12.51
N VAL A 282 -41.08 0.44 11.25
CA VAL A 282 -40.33 -0.12 10.12
C VAL A 282 -39.04 0.64 9.88
N LYS A 283 -39.07 1.99 9.91
CA LYS A 283 -37.87 2.84 9.80
C LYS A 283 -36.85 2.54 10.90
N TYR A 284 -37.30 2.37 12.14
CA TYR A 284 -36.44 1.99 13.26
C TYR A 284 -35.78 0.61 13.04
N LEU A 285 -36.55 -0.40 12.64
CA LEU A 285 -36.00 -1.74 12.37
C LEU A 285 -34.95 -1.68 11.24
N LYS A 286 -35.22 -0.89 10.20
CA LYS A 286 -34.25 -0.67 9.13
C LYS A 286 -32.98 0.02 9.63
N ALA A 287 -33.08 1.05 10.45
CA ALA A 287 -31.92 1.74 11.02
C ALA A 287 -31.06 0.79 11.88
N VAL A 288 -31.70 -0.11 12.64
CA VAL A 288 -30.98 -1.15 13.42
C VAL A 288 -30.21 -2.09 12.50
N GLU A 289 -30.80 -2.50 11.37
CA GLU A 289 -30.15 -3.37 10.41
C GLU A 289 -29.01 -2.66 9.69
N ASP A 290 -29.21 -1.42 9.23
CA ASP A 290 -28.18 -0.60 8.62
C ASP A 290 -26.97 -0.38 9.58
N TYR A 291 -27.21 -0.18 10.86
CA TYR A 291 -26.18 -0.11 11.89
C TYR A 291 -25.40 -1.43 12.03
N ARG A 292 -26.10 -2.55 12.11
CA ARG A 292 -25.47 -3.87 12.23
C ARG A 292 -24.60 -4.16 11.00
N GLN A 293 -25.11 -3.89 9.82
CA GLN A 293 -24.36 -4.07 8.58
C GLN A 293 -23.10 -3.19 8.53
N ALA A 294 -23.22 -1.92 8.93
CA ALA A 294 -22.07 -1.01 8.99
C ALA A 294 -21.02 -1.50 10.00
N LEU A 295 -21.48 -2.01 11.16
CA LEU A 295 -20.60 -2.57 12.19
C LEU A 295 -19.88 -3.83 11.70
N ASP A 296 -20.56 -4.71 10.98
CA ASP A 296 -19.98 -5.93 10.42
C ASP A 296 -18.96 -5.60 9.31
N ASN A 297 -19.25 -4.64 8.45
CA ASN A 297 -18.30 -4.13 7.46
C ASN A 297 -17.04 -3.56 8.15
N PHE A 298 -17.23 -2.83 9.26
CA PHE A 298 -16.12 -2.30 10.04
C PHE A 298 -15.29 -3.39 10.73
N LYS A 299 -15.94 -4.43 11.30
CA LYS A 299 -15.24 -5.61 11.83
C LYS A 299 -14.39 -6.30 10.74
N GLN A 300 -14.91 -6.41 9.52
CA GLN A 300 -14.15 -6.96 8.39
C GLN A 300 -12.93 -6.10 8.06
N ARG A 301 -13.06 -4.78 8.07
CA ARG A 301 -11.91 -3.86 7.89
C ARG A 301 -10.87 -4.05 8.98
N LEU A 302 -11.28 -4.23 10.22
CA LEU A 302 -10.38 -4.54 11.33
C LEU A 302 -9.86 -5.99 11.33
N SER A 303 -10.33 -6.83 10.40
CA SER A 303 -10.08 -8.29 10.37
C SER A 303 -10.46 -9.01 11.67
N LEU A 304 -11.51 -8.51 12.34
CA LEU A 304 -12.09 -9.14 13.52
C LEU A 304 -13.12 -10.23 13.14
N PRO A 305 -13.38 -11.19 14.04
CA PRO A 305 -14.51 -12.11 13.91
C PRO A 305 -15.85 -11.35 13.90
N LEU A 306 -16.82 -11.80 13.09
CA LEU A 306 -18.13 -11.15 13.02
C LEU A 306 -18.94 -11.31 14.30
N GLY A 307 -18.74 -12.40 15.06
CA GLY A 307 -19.39 -12.65 16.36
C GLY A 307 -18.89 -11.77 17.50
N GLU A 308 -17.76 -11.06 17.34
CA GLU A 308 -17.20 -10.19 18.39
C GLU A 308 -18.13 -9.01 18.70
N ASP A 309 -18.46 -8.78 20.01
CA ASP A 309 -19.24 -7.61 20.47
C ASP A 309 -18.36 -6.36 20.44
N LEU A 310 -18.46 -5.60 19.35
CA LEU A 310 -17.69 -4.38 19.14
C LEU A 310 -18.54 -3.14 19.47
N LYS A 311 -18.08 -2.32 20.40
CA LYS A 311 -18.68 -1.03 20.75
C LYS A 311 -17.73 0.11 20.39
N LEU A 312 -18.23 1.10 19.67
CA LEU A 312 -17.45 2.29 19.31
C LEU A 312 -17.77 3.44 20.26
N ASP A 313 -16.75 4.26 20.55
CA ASP A 313 -16.90 5.44 21.38
C ASP A 313 -17.51 6.59 20.56
N ASP A 314 -18.55 7.21 21.10
CA ASP A 314 -19.29 8.31 20.45
C ASP A 314 -18.54 9.66 20.51
N ALA A 315 -17.51 9.78 21.37
CA ALA A 315 -16.77 11.02 21.58
C ALA A 315 -16.19 11.59 20.27
N ALA A 316 -15.69 10.72 19.40
CA ALA A 316 -15.10 11.15 18.11
C ALA A 316 -16.11 11.89 17.21
N LEU A 317 -17.37 11.44 17.14
CA LEU A 317 -18.40 12.11 16.35
C LEU A 317 -18.77 13.47 16.97
N LYS A 318 -18.85 13.53 18.30
CA LYS A 318 -19.11 14.78 19.01
C LYS A 318 -17.99 15.78 18.76
N ASP A 319 -16.72 15.36 18.90
CA ASP A 319 -15.56 16.20 18.63
C ASP A 319 -15.58 16.74 17.18
N LEU A 320 -16.01 15.91 16.22
CA LEU A 320 -16.13 16.31 14.81
C LEU A 320 -17.22 17.37 14.60
N VAL A 321 -18.38 17.21 15.25
CA VAL A 321 -19.48 18.17 15.19
C VAL A 321 -19.09 19.49 15.87
N ASP A 322 -18.43 19.42 17.03
CA ASP A 322 -17.96 20.59 17.78
C ASP A 322 -16.86 21.37 17.03
N ALA A 323 -15.99 20.67 16.29
CA ALA A 323 -14.99 21.29 15.40
C ALA A 323 -15.62 22.04 14.22
N GLY A 324 -16.81 21.62 13.78
CA GLY A 324 -17.55 22.25 12.69
C GLY A 324 -16.82 22.17 11.36
N LEU A 325 -17.11 23.13 10.46
CA LEU A 325 -16.48 23.21 9.15
C LEU A 325 -15.07 23.78 9.27
N THR A 326 -14.07 23.01 8.84
CA THR A 326 -12.68 23.50 8.69
C THR A 326 -12.49 23.95 7.23
N PRO A 327 -12.55 25.25 6.92
CA PRO A 327 -12.52 25.74 5.55
C PRO A 327 -11.18 25.45 4.88
N LEU A 328 -11.25 25.10 3.60
CA LEU A 328 -10.08 24.87 2.74
C LEU A 328 -10.26 25.73 1.48
N ALA A 329 -9.56 26.86 1.40
CA ALA A 329 -9.55 27.71 0.22
C ALA A 329 -8.48 27.24 -0.76
N LEU A 330 -8.88 26.66 -1.87
CA LEU A 330 -7.99 26.11 -2.89
C LEU A 330 -8.52 26.38 -4.29
N ASP A 331 -7.68 27.02 -5.11
CA ASP A 331 -7.92 27.13 -6.55
C ASP A 331 -7.47 25.85 -7.29
N GLU A 332 -8.20 25.45 -8.33
CA GLU A 332 -7.94 24.26 -9.14
C GLU A 332 -6.49 24.22 -9.67
N ARG A 333 -6.02 25.31 -10.26
CA ARG A 333 -4.69 25.41 -10.85
C ARG A 333 -3.58 25.22 -9.80
N ARG A 334 -3.78 25.82 -8.65
CA ARG A 334 -2.84 25.70 -7.53
C ARG A 334 -2.86 24.28 -6.94
N GLY A 335 -4.05 23.71 -6.78
CA GLY A 335 -4.21 22.33 -6.32
C GLY A 335 -3.48 21.34 -7.22
N TYR A 336 -3.60 21.50 -8.54
CA TYR A 336 -2.87 20.68 -9.50
C TYR A 336 -1.35 20.78 -9.33
N LEU A 337 -0.80 21.98 -9.21
CA LEU A 337 0.66 22.17 -9.02
C LEU A 337 1.15 21.52 -7.71
N ILE A 338 0.40 21.67 -6.62
CA ILE A 338 0.72 21.04 -5.34
C ILE A 338 0.68 19.50 -5.49
N ALA A 339 -0.33 18.96 -6.15
CA ALA A 339 -0.47 17.52 -6.32
C ALA A 339 0.65 16.90 -7.17
N VAL A 340 1.06 17.54 -8.27
CA VAL A 340 2.17 17.08 -9.11
C VAL A 340 3.48 17.00 -8.33
N THR A 341 3.72 17.90 -7.37
CA THR A 341 4.96 17.94 -6.59
C THR A 341 4.96 17.06 -5.36
N ASN A 342 3.79 16.75 -4.78
CA ASN A 342 3.70 16.06 -3.49
C ASN A 342 3.06 14.68 -3.57
N ARG A 343 2.30 14.38 -4.60
CA ARG A 343 1.60 13.09 -4.70
C ARG A 343 2.56 11.98 -5.13
N LEU A 344 2.80 11.05 -4.23
CA LEU A 344 3.86 10.04 -4.34
C LEU A 344 3.69 9.06 -5.52
N ASP A 345 2.46 8.71 -5.87
CA ASP A 345 2.16 7.86 -7.02
C ASP A 345 2.42 8.56 -8.36
N VAL A 346 2.10 9.86 -8.45
CA VAL A 346 2.43 10.70 -9.62
C VAL A 346 3.95 10.82 -9.81
N LEU A 347 4.69 11.01 -8.70
CA LEU A 347 6.15 11.00 -8.73
C LEU A 347 6.72 9.67 -9.24
N ASN A 348 6.09 8.54 -8.87
CA ASN A 348 6.46 7.23 -9.43
C ASN A 348 6.25 7.19 -10.94
N THR A 349 5.13 7.67 -11.45
CA THR A 349 4.83 7.67 -12.90
C THR A 349 5.81 8.56 -13.67
N ILE A 350 6.17 9.73 -13.12
CA ILE A 350 7.21 10.61 -13.70
C ILE A 350 8.56 9.90 -13.75
N ASP A 351 8.96 9.27 -12.65
CA ASP A 351 10.22 8.54 -12.58
C ASP A 351 10.25 7.33 -13.51
N GLN A 352 9.15 6.59 -13.66
CA GLN A 352 9.03 5.47 -14.62
C GLN A 352 9.13 5.94 -16.08
N PHE A 353 8.65 7.14 -16.37
CA PHE A 353 8.87 7.74 -17.68
C PHE A 353 10.37 7.98 -17.94
N GLU A 354 11.12 8.51 -16.97
CA GLU A 354 12.59 8.66 -17.07
C GLU A 354 13.30 7.30 -17.18
N ASP A 355 12.81 6.27 -16.47
CA ASP A 355 13.33 4.90 -16.59
C ASP A 355 13.17 4.36 -18.01
N SER A 356 12.06 4.65 -18.68
CA SER A 356 11.82 4.20 -20.04
C SER A 356 12.85 4.76 -21.05
N LYS A 357 13.34 5.98 -20.83
CA LYS A 357 14.42 6.60 -21.64
C LYS A 357 15.74 5.83 -21.47
N ARG A 358 16.07 5.42 -20.23
CA ARG A 358 17.29 4.63 -19.97
C ARG A 358 17.20 3.26 -20.65
N LYS A 359 16.01 2.59 -20.57
CA LYS A 359 15.78 1.30 -21.22
C LYS A 359 15.95 1.36 -22.75
N VAL A 360 15.56 2.47 -23.40
CA VAL A 360 15.83 2.68 -24.83
C VAL A 360 17.33 2.78 -25.09
N ARG A 361 18.10 3.49 -24.24
CA ARG A 361 19.58 3.58 -24.39
C ARG A 361 20.27 2.22 -24.23
N VAL A 362 19.82 1.42 -23.26
CA VAL A 362 20.33 0.05 -23.08
C VAL A 362 20.07 -0.80 -24.32
N ALA A 363 18.83 -0.81 -24.81
CA ALA A 363 18.47 -1.57 -26.01
C ALA A 363 19.20 -1.09 -27.28
N ALA A 364 19.52 0.21 -27.38
CA ALA A 364 20.35 0.75 -28.46
C ALA A 364 21.81 0.29 -28.34
N ASN A 365 22.35 0.22 -27.11
CA ASN A 365 23.70 -0.30 -26.86
C ASN A 365 23.82 -1.78 -27.26
N ASP A 366 22.75 -2.57 -27.07
CA ASP A 366 22.75 -3.99 -27.45
C ASP A 366 22.88 -4.24 -28.96
N LEU A 367 22.63 -3.24 -29.81
CA LEU A 367 22.86 -3.30 -31.24
C LEU A 367 24.34 -3.12 -31.62
N GLN A 368 25.18 -2.66 -30.70
CA GLN A 368 26.61 -2.44 -30.97
C GLN A 368 27.37 -3.76 -31.08
N PRO A 369 28.50 -3.77 -31.83
CA PRO A 369 29.43 -4.90 -31.80
C PRO A 369 29.94 -5.17 -30.38
N GLY A 370 30.13 -6.43 -30.04
CA GLY A 370 30.82 -6.81 -28.81
C GLY A 370 32.33 -6.69 -29.01
N LEU A 371 32.98 -5.84 -28.24
CA LEU A 371 34.44 -5.76 -28.13
C LEU A 371 34.81 -5.86 -26.67
N ASP A 372 35.46 -6.97 -26.31
CA ASP A 372 35.85 -7.23 -24.92
C ASP A 372 37.38 -7.30 -24.82
N LEU A 373 37.95 -6.63 -23.84
CA LEU A 373 39.28 -6.90 -23.37
C LEU A 373 39.19 -8.10 -22.42
N VAL A 374 39.90 -9.17 -22.77
CA VAL A 374 39.97 -10.39 -21.94
C VAL A 374 41.42 -10.60 -21.48
N ALA A 375 41.57 -11.03 -20.26
CA ALA A 375 42.86 -11.45 -19.74
C ALA A 375 42.65 -12.71 -18.90
N ASP A 376 43.20 -13.82 -19.42
CA ASP A 376 43.17 -15.11 -18.69
C ASP A 376 44.57 -15.36 -18.14
N ALA A 377 44.66 -15.61 -16.85
CA ALA A 377 45.90 -16.01 -16.20
C ALA A 377 45.69 -17.39 -15.55
N SER A 378 46.57 -18.31 -15.78
CA SER A 378 46.54 -19.65 -15.19
C SER A 378 47.87 -20.02 -14.53
N LEU A 379 47.76 -20.66 -13.38
CA LEU A 379 48.84 -21.25 -12.61
C LEU A 379 48.57 -22.76 -12.51
N THR A 380 49.29 -23.51 -13.35
CA THR A 380 49.18 -24.97 -13.34
C THR A 380 50.46 -25.51 -12.72
N LYS A 381 50.46 -26.03 -11.55
CA LYS A 381 51.39 -27.04 -10.98
C LYS A 381 51.61 -27.03 -9.48
N GLN A 382 52.13 -28.19 -9.05
CA GLN A 382 52.74 -28.59 -7.76
C GLN A 382 52.88 -27.48 -6.69
N PHE A 383 51.74 -27.07 -6.17
CA PHE A 383 51.63 -26.07 -5.11
C PHE A 383 52.35 -26.48 -3.81
N TYR A 384 52.81 -27.74 -3.75
CA TYR A 384 53.30 -28.34 -2.51
C TYR A 384 54.82 -28.28 -2.31
N SER A 385 55.63 -27.86 -3.28
CA SER A 385 57.06 -27.90 -3.08
C SER A 385 57.90 -26.67 -3.44
N SER A 386 57.46 -25.77 -4.31
CA SER A 386 58.14 -24.47 -4.52
C SER A 386 57.35 -23.60 -5.50
N PHE A 387 57.14 -22.33 -5.17
CA PHE A 387 56.62 -21.31 -6.12
C PHE A 387 57.70 -20.99 -7.15
N GLN A 388 57.61 -21.60 -8.34
CA GLN A 388 58.49 -21.27 -9.47
C GLN A 388 57.70 -20.43 -10.47
N PRO A 389 58.14 -19.18 -10.78
CA PRO A 389 57.43 -18.26 -11.70
C PRO A 389 57.38 -18.73 -13.15
N GLU A 390 58.07 -19.78 -13.53
CA GLU A 390 58.15 -20.32 -14.88
C GLU A 390 56.86 -21.00 -15.39
N GLN A 391 55.80 -21.08 -14.57
CA GLN A 391 54.59 -21.80 -14.92
C GLN A 391 53.33 -20.89 -14.82
N PHE A 392 53.54 -19.60 -14.77
CA PHE A 392 52.49 -18.60 -14.90
C PHE A 392 52.25 -18.29 -16.39
N THR A 393 51.03 -18.53 -16.83
CA THR A 393 50.60 -18.16 -18.20
C THR A 393 49.61 -17.03 -18.11
N ALA A 394 49.84 -15.91 -18.78
CA ALA A 394 48.93 -14.80 -18.89
C ALA A 394 48.65 -14.49 -20.36
N ASN A 395 47.41 -14.55 -20.76
CA ASN A 395 46.98 -14.33 -22.16
C ASN A 395 46.03 -13.12 -22.22
N PRO A 396 46.56 -11.89 -22.36
CA PRO A 396 45.70 -10.74 -22.68
C PRO A 396 45.28 -10.79 -24.15
N GLY A 397 44.01 -10.47 -24.42
CA GLY A 397 43.47 -10.50 -25.78
C GLY A 397 42.28 -9.58 -25.96
N LEU A 398 41.94 -9.32 -27.19
CA LEU A 398 40.73 -8.62 -27.61
C LEU A 398 39.80 -9.62 -28.28
N LYS A 399 38.55 -9.70 -27.78
CA LYS A 399 37.52 -10.56 -28.35
C LYS A 399 36.50 -9.69 -29.09
N LEU A 400 36.46 -9.80 -30.40
CA LEU A 400 35.47 -9.10 -31.23
C LEU A 400 34.30 -10.04 -31.58
N ARG A 401 33.08 -9.57 -31.36
CA ARG A 401 31.84 -10.24 -31.76
C ARG A 401 31.04 -9.31 -32.65
N LEU A 402 30.94 -9.65 -33.93
CA LEU A 402 30.16 -8.88 -34.90
C LEU A 402 28.70 -9.34 -34.88
N PRO A 403 27.72 -8.42 -34.86
CA PRO A 403 26.29 -8.74 -34.84
C PRO A 403 25.80 -9.08 -36.27
N LEU A 404 26.27 -10.20 -36.84
CA LEU A 404 25.86 -10.64 -38.19
C LEU A 404 24.36 -11.02 -38.25
N ASN A 405 23.78 -11.43 -37.14
CA ASN A 405 22.34 -11.63 -36.98
C ASN A 405 21.87 -10.86 -35.74
N SER A 406 21.28 -9.68 -35.96
CA SER A 406 20.79 -8.77 -34.91
C SER A 406 19.26 -8.71 -34.83
N LEU A 407 18.57 -9.75 -35.33
CA LEU A 407 17.10 -9.78 -35.35
C LEU A 407 16.49 -9.58 -33.96
N THR A 408 17.01 -10.29 -32.95
CA THR A 408 16.53 -10.22 -31.56
C THR A 408 16.77 -8.84 -30.97
N GLU A 409 17.97 -8.29 -31.11
CA GLU A 409 18.36 -6.98 -30.61
C GLU A 409 17.58 -5.85 -31.29
N ARG A 410 17.41 -5.95 -32.62
CA ARG A 410 16.60 -5.02 -33.41
C ARG A 410 15.15 -5.01 -32.91
N ASN A 411 14.55 -6.18 -32.67
CA ASN A 411 13.20 -6.30 -32.21
C ASN A 411 13.08 -5.79 -30.77
N ALA A 412 14.06 -6.07 -29.89
CA ALA A 412 14.13 -5.53 -28.53
C ALA A 412 14.22 -3.99 -28.53
N TYR A 413 15.08 -3.42 -29.39
CA TYR A 413 15.16 -1.96 -29.53
C TYR A 413 13.85 -1.36 -30.04
N ARG A 414 13.20 -1.96 -31.05
CA ARG A 414 11.89 -1.47 -31.53
C ARG A 414 10.82 -1.58 -30.43
N SER A 415 10.82 -2.66 -29.68
CA SER A 415 9.92 -2.84 -28.53
C SER A 415 10.16 -1.79 -27.45
N SER A 416 11.41 -1.44 -27.15
CA SER A 416 11.73 -0.41 -26.15
C SER A 416 11.25 0.98 -26.57
N LEU A 417 11.35 1.32 -27.87
CA LEU A 417 10.79 2.57 -28.41
C LEU A 417 9.27 2.62 -28.28
N ILE A 418 8.57 1.53 -28.60
CA ILE A 418 7.12 1.43 -28.45
C ILE A 418 6.72 1.56 -26.97
N ASN A 419 7.48 0.92 -26.06
CA ASN A 419 7.23 1.02 -24.63
C ASN A 419 7.48 2.43 -24.10
N PHE A 420 8.48 3.15 -24.60
CA PHE A 420 8.69 4.56 -24.29
C PHE A 420 7.48 5.42 -24.73
N GLU A 421 6.97 5.23 -25.94
CA GLU A 421 5.77 5.93 -26.43
C GLU A 421 4.52 5.61 -25.59
N LYS A 422 4.37 4.33 -25.16
CA LYS A 422 3.29 3.93 -24.24
C LYS A 422 3.43 4.64 -22.90
N GLN A 423 4.64 4.72 -22.34
CA GLN A 423 4.88 5.37 -21.06
C GLN A 423 4.64 6.87 -21.12
N MET A 424 4.96 7.52 -22.25
CA MET A 424 4.64 8.92 -22.49
C MET A 424 3.12 9.16 -22.47
N ARG A 425 2.35 8.32 -23.16
CA ARG A 425 0.88 8.40 -23.13
C ARG A 425 0.31 8.10 -21.75
N SER A 426 0.87 7.14 -21.03
CA SER A 426 0.46 6.81 -19.65
C SER A 426 0.67 7.99 -18.71
N LEU A 427 1.81 8.67 -18.81
CA LEU A 427 2.08 9.88 -18.02
C LEU A 427 1.08 11.01 -18.34
N ALA A 428 0.79 11.24 -19.62
CA ALA A 428 -0.20 12.24 -20.03
C ALA A 428 -1.58 11.92 -19.45
N THR A 429 -2.04 10.67 -19.56
CA THR A 429 -3.32 10.23 -19.00
C THR A 429 -3.37 10.38 -17.48
N GLU A 430 -2.27 10.06 -16.77
CA GLU A 430 -2.20 10.23 -15.30
C GLU A 430 -2.29 11.70 -14.90
N LEU A 431 -1.62 12.60 -15.63
CA LEU A 431 -1.66 14.04 -15.37
C LEU A 431 -3.05 14.64 -15.67
N ASP A 432 -3.72 14.18 -16.73
CA ASP A 432 -5.09 14.59 -17.04
C ASP A 432 -6.06 14.10 -15.95
N GLY A 433 -5.94 12.83 -15.54
CA GLY A 433 -6.72 12.25 -14.45
C GLY A 433 -6.45 12.93 -13.10
N LEU A 434 -5.20 13.32 -12.83
CA LEU A 434 -4.86 14.10 -11.64
C LEU A 434 -5.59 15.45 -11.63
N ARG A 435 -5.57 16.15 -12.75
CA ARG A 435 -6.25 17.44 -12.87
C ARG A 435 -7.76 17.30 -12.65
N ASP A 436 -8.37 16.28 -13.25
CA ASP A 436 -9.79 15.99 -13.09
C ASP A 436 -10.14 15.64 -11.63
N ASN A 437 -9.36 14.77 -10.98
CA ASN A 437 -9.54 14.41 -9.58
C ASN A 437 -9.45 15.61 -8.62
N ILE A 438 -8.53 16.56 -8.88
CA ILE A 438 -8.42 17.78 -8.06
C ILE A 438 -9.65 18.68 -8.29
N ARG A 439 -10.05 18.86 -9.54
CA ARG A 439 -11.22 19.66 -9.91
C ARG A 439 -12.50 19.12 -9.27
N GLU A 440 -12.73 17.82 -9.40
CA GLU A 440 -13.85 17.14 -8.76
C GLU A 440 -13.80 17.25 -7.24
N GLY A 441 -12.61 17.07 -6.64
CA GLY A 441 -12.39 17.17 -5.20
C GLY A 441 -12.75 18.56 -4.65
N VAL A 442 -12.34 19.64 -5.33
CA VAL A 442 -12.67 21.02 -4.95
C VAL A 442 -14.17 21.25 -5.03
N ARG A 443 -14.80 20.90 -6.16
CA ARG A 443 -16.26 21.04 -6.35
C ARG A 443 -17.05 20.22 -5.32
N THR A 444 -16.61 19.00 -5.04
CA THR A 444 -17.26 18.14 -4.06
C THR A 444 -17.15 18.72 -2.65
N LEU A 445 -15.98 19.24 -2.26
CA LEU A 445 -15.81 19.88 -0.95
C LEU A 445 -16.74 21.10 -0.81
N GLU A 446 -16.83 21.94 -1.84
CA GLU A 446 -17.69 23.11 -1.83
C GLU A 446 -19.16 22.73 -1.74
N ARG A 447 -19.62 21.79 -2.55
CA ARG A 447 -20.99 21.25 -2.48
C ARG A 447 -21.30 20.66 -1.09
N GLN A 448 -20.39 19.91 -0.46
CA GLN A 448 -20.61 19.35 0.87
C GLN A 448 -20.64 20.44 1.95
N ARG A 449 -19.85 21.50 1.79
CA ARG A 449 -19.93 22.68 2.66
C ARG A 449 -21.30 23.34 2.60
N GLU A 450 -21.79 23.60 1.40
CA GLU A 450 -23.11 24.21 1.17
C GLU A 450 -24.22 23.30 1.68
N ASN A 451 -24.15 22.01 1.39
CA ASN A 451 -25.12 21.03 1.90
C ASN A 451 -25.20 21.05 3.42
N TYR A 452 -24.07 21.09 4.12
CA TYR A 452 -24.09 21.18 5.59
C TYR A 452 -24.75 22.46 6.09
N VAL A 453 -24.49 23.61 5.47
CA VAL A 453 -25.13 24.90 5.86
C VAL A 453 -26.64 24.83 5.67
N ILE A 454 -27.09 24.27 4.54
CA ILE A 454 -28.52 24.12 4.23
C ILE A 454 -29.18 23.15 5.23
N GLN A 455 -28.59 21.98 5.45
CA GLN A 455 -29.15 20.97 6.38
C GLN A 455 -29.21 21.49 7.83
N ARG A 456 -28.20 22.25 8.27
CA ARG A 456 -28.21 22.89 9.58
C ARG A 456 -29.34 23.91 9.72
N ALA A 457 -29.60 24.72 8.69
CA ALA A 457 -30.72 25.66 8.66
C ALA A 457 -32.07 24.90 8.66
N ALA A 458 -32.18 23.84 7.87
CA ALA A 458 -33.38 22.99 7.81
C ALA A 458 -33.68 22.34 9.19
N LEU A 459 -32.66 21.84 9.88
CA LEU A 459 -32.81 21.28 11.23
C LEU A 459 -33.37 22.31 12.21
N GLU A 460 -32.86 23.54 12.18
CA GLU A 460 -33.36 24.58 13.08
C GLU A 460 -34.84 24.94 12.81
N LEU A 461 -35.23 25.00 11.53
CA LEU A 461 -36.63 25.22 11.14
C LEU A 461 -37.52 24.03 11.52
N ALA A 462 -37.08 22.80 11.27
CA ALA A 462 -37.83 21.59 11.67
C ALA A 462 -38.00 21.49 13.18
N ARG A 463 -36.98 21.90 13.97
CA ARG A 463 -37.05 21.97 15.40
C ARG A 463 -38.13 22.93 15.88
N GLN A 464 -38.13 24.15 15.33
CA GLN A 464 -39.16 25.17 15.65
C GLN A 464 -40.56 24.67 15.30
N GLN A 465 -40.70 23.99 14.16
CA GLN A 465 -41.97 23.42 13.72
C GLN A 465 -42.49 22.37 14.72
N VAL A 466 -41.64 21.43 15.16
CA VAL A 466 -42.02 20.42 16.14
C VAL A 466 -42.41 21.05 17.49
N GLU A 467 -41.80 22.15 17.92
CA GLU A 467 -42.12 22.85 19.15
C GLU A 467 -43.48 23.58 19.09
N VAL A 468 -43.85 24.10 17.90
CA VAL A 468 -45.09 24.89 17.73
C VAL A 468 -46.32 24.02 17.40
N MET A 469 -46.16 22.92 16.66
CA MET A 469 -47.27 22.08 16.18
C MET A 469 -48.22 21.58 17.30
N PRO A 470 -47.76 21.13 18.49
CA PRO A 470 -48.66 20.73 19.55
C PRO A 470 -49.57 21.85 20.07
N LEU A 471 -49.12 23.11 20.03
CA LEU A 471 -49.89 24.29 20.41
C LEU A 471 -50.96 24.62 19.38
N LEU A 472 -50.60 24.55 18.07
CA LEU A 472 -51.53 24.78 16.97
C LEU A 472 -52.64 23.71 16.96
N LEU A 473 -52.27 22.43 17.23
CA LEU A 473 -53.24 21.35 17.31
C LEU A 473 -54.24 21.56 18.50
N GLN A 474 -53.77 22.04 19.67
CA GLN A 474 -54.64 22.36 20.78
C GLN A 474 -55.64 23.47 20.48
N ASN A 475 -55.22 24.43 19.66
CA ASN A 475 -56.08 25.56 19.22
C ASN A 475 -56.97 25.22 18.01
N GLY A 476 -56.90 24.00 17.49
CA GLY A 476 -57.65 23.58 16.31
C GLY A 476 -57.18 24.23 15.00
N SER A 477 -55.96 24.78 15.00
CA SER A 477 -55.34 25.46 13.81
C SER A 477 -54.42 24.54 12.99
N ALA A 478 -54.21 23.30 13.42
CA ALA A 478 -53.46 22.29 12.72
C ALA A 478 -54.08 20.90 12.90
N ASP A 479 -53.84 20.00 11.95
CA ASP A 479 -54.28 18.61 12.03
C ASP A 479 -53.23 17.73 12.67
N ILE A 480 -53.61 16.53 13.14
CA ILE A 480 -52.69 15.50 13.63
C ILE A 480 -51.67 15.15 12.56
N ARG A 481 -52.06 15.11 11.30
CA ARG A 481 -51.17 14.87 10.16
C ARG A 481 -50.01 15.85 10.14
N ASP A 482 -50.25 17.12 10.33
CA ASP A 482 -49.20 18.15 10.28
C ASP A 482 -48.21 17.98 11.42
N GLN A 483 -48.67 17.55 12.63
CA GLN A 483 -47.79 17.22 13.75
C GLN A 483 -46.94 15.99 13.47
N LEU A 484 -47.51 14.95 12.85
CA LEU A 484 -46.81 13.72 12.51
C LEU A 484 -45.75 13.96 11.43
N GLU A 485 -46.06 14.79 10.43
CA GLU A 485 -45.15 15.21 9.35
C GLU A 485 -43.97 16.03 9.91
N ALA A 486 -44.26 17.05 10.73
CA ALA A 486 -43.22 17.84 11.40
C ALA A 486 -42.26 16.97 12.25
N GLN A 487 -42.78 15.95 12.92
CA GLN A 487 -41.96 15.02 13.68
C GLN A 487 -41.07 14.15 12.80
N ALA A 488 -41.55 13.71 11.65
CA ALA A 488 -40.79 12.93 10.70
C ALA A 488 -39.68 13.77 10.06
N ASP A 489 -40.00 14.99 9.65
CA ASP A 489 -39.04 15.93 9.02
C ASP A 489 -37.92 16.31 9.98
N PHE A 490 -38.25 16.49 11.26
CA PHE A 490 -37.23 16.79 12.29
C PHE A 490 -36.20 15.67 12.43
N VAL A 491 -36.66 14.41 12.47
CA VAL A 491 -35.74 13.25 12.57
C VAL A 491 -34.91 13.11 11.29
N GLU A 492 -35.49 13.34 10.11
CA GLU A 492 -34.77 13.33 8.86
C GLU A 492 -33.70 14.42 8.84
N ALA A 493 -34.04 15.65 9.22
CA ALA A 493 -33.11 16.77 9.32
C ALA A 493 -31.96 16.51 10.33
N GLN A 494 -32.24 15.85 11.47
CA GLN A 494 -31.19 15.43 12.39
C GLN A 494 -30.17 14.47 11.76
N ASN A 495 -30.66 13.44 11.07
CA ASN A 495 -29.81 12.47 10.39
C ASN A 495 -29.03 13.13 9.25
N ASP A 496 -29.65 14.05 8.51
CA ASP A 496 -29.05 14.74 7.38
C ASP A 496 -27.91 15.67 7.80
N VAL A 497 -28.05 16.39 8.93
CA VAL A 497 -26.97 17.22 9.49
C VAL A 497 -25.77 16.35 9.89
N THR A 498 -26.04 15.24 10.59
CA THR A 498 -24.95 14.29 10.97
C THR A 498 -24.27 13.72 9.74
N SER A 499 -25.05 13.37 8.70
CA SER A 499 -24.50 12.90 7.42
C SER A 499 -23.69 13.98 6.70
N ALA A 500 -24.18 15.20 6.64
CA ALA A 500 -23.55 16.31 5.94
C ALA A 500 -22.20 16.69 6.54
N ILE A 501 -22.07 16.74 7.89
CA ILE A 501 -20.78 17.06 8.54
C ILE A 501 -19.76 15.94 8.29
N VAL A 502 -20.14 14.67 8.40
CA VAL A 502 -19.25 13.54 8.12
C VAL A 502 -18.81 13.56 6.66
N ASN A 503 -19.74 13.75 5.71
CA ASN A 503 -19.45 13.80 4.28
C ASN A 503 -18.51 14.98 3.93
N TYR A 504 -18.69 16.14 4.57
CA TYR A 504 -17.78 17.28 4.39
C TYR A 504 -16.34 16.93 4.79
N HIS A 505 -16.15 16.35 5.98
CA HIS A 505 -14.82 15.97 6.44
C HIS A 505 -14.20 14.86 5.58
N VAL A 506 -14.98 13.88 5.15
CA VAL A 506 -14.52 12.84 4.22
C VAL A 506 -14.07 13.44 2.89
N ALA A 507 -14.85 14.38 2.33
CA ALA A 507 -14.46 15.10 1.11
C ALA A 507 -13.16 15.89 1.31
N ARG A 508 -13.01 16.56 2.47
CA ARG A 508 -11.81 17.31 2.82
C ARG A 508 -10.58 16.40 2.95
N TRP A 509 -10.67 15.28 3.66
CA TRP A 509 -9.56 14.33 3.78
C TRP A 509 -9.15 13.73 2.44
N ASN A 510 -10.14 13.37 1.60
CA ASN A 510 -9.87 12.88 0.25
C ASN A 510 -9.18 13.93 -0.63
N LEU A 511 -9.58 15.20 -0.54
CA LEU A 511 -8.91 16.27 -1.27
C LEU A 511 -7.47 16.46 -0.78
N LEU A 512 -7.21 16.49 0.53
CA LEU A 512 -5.86 16.59 1.09
C LEU A 512 -4.98 15.39 0.68
N LYS A 513 -5.54 14.18 0.65
CA LYS A 513 -4.88 12.98 0.12
C LYS A 513 -4.53 13.15 -1.36
N ASN A 514 -5.48 13.61 -2.17
CA ASN A 514 -5.29 13.83 -3.62
C ASN A 514 -4.27 14.94 -3.91
N LEU A 515 -4.11 15.90 -3.00
CA LEU A 515 -3.03 16.89 -3.03
C LEU A 515 -1.66 16.33 -2.59
N GLY A 516 -1.62 15.16 -1.97
CA GLY A 516 -0.40 14.57 -1.44
C GLY A 516 0.11 15.17 -0.12
N ILE A 517 -0.61 16.13 0.46
CA ILE A 517 -0.22 16.86 1.68
C ILE A 517 -0.84 16.31 2.96
N MET A 518 -1.67 15.26 2.87
CA MET A 518 -2.27 14.63 4.03
C MET A 518 -1.19 14.01 4.92
N SER A 519 -1.10 14.42 6.19
CA SER A 519 -0.35 13.75 7.25
C SER A 519 -1.32 12.95 8.12
N VAL A 520 -0.90 11.75 8.52
CA VAL A 520 -1.64 10.83 9.40
C VAL A 520 -0.87 10.49 10.68
N ASP A 521 0.23 11.22 10.95
CA ASP A 521 1.19 10.91 12.01
C ASP A 521 0.67 11.35 13.39
N ASP A 522 -0.24 12.32 13.42
CA ASP A 522 -0.86 12.80 14.65
C ASP A 522 -2.03 11.92 15.07
N GLU A 523 -2.16 11.66 16.38
CA GLU A 523 -3.24 10.85 16.95
C GLU A 523 -4.65 11.33 16.59
N ARG A 524 -4.82 12.62 16.24
CA ARG A 524 -6.09 13.26 15.89
C ARG A 524 -6.04 13.97 14.54
N PHE A 525 -5.33 13.42 13.58
CA PHE A 525 -5.17 14.01 12.25
C PHE A 525 -6.51 14.37 11.56
N TRP A 526 -7.59 13.66 11.88
CA TRP A 526 -8.91 13.90 11.31
C TRP A 526 -9.56 15.21 11.76
N LEU A 527 -9.14 15.79 12.91
CA LEU A 527 -9.62 17.08 13.42
C LEU A 527 -8.72 18.25 13.01
N GLN A 528 -7.50 17.98 12.55
CA GLN A 528 -6.53 19.04 12.30
C GLN A 528 -6.87 19.88 11.07
N ALA A 529 -6.71 21.18 11.22
CA ALA A 529 -6.67 22.12 10.10
C ALA A 529 -5.30 22.03 9.42
N GLN A 530 -5.13 21.06 8.52
CA GLN A 530 -3.90 20.98 7.72
C GLN A 530 -3.84 22.18 6.78
N ALA A 531 -2.77 22.99 6.92
CA ALA A 531 -2.58 24.17 6.09
C ALA A 531 -2.17 23.74 4.66
N VAL A 532 -2.87 24.27 3.67
CA VAL A 532 -2.42 24.17 2.27
C VAL A 532 -1.33 25.21 2.06
N PRO A 533 -0.16 24.83 1.55
CA PRO A 533 0.93 25.76 1.32
C PRO A 533 0.47 26.98 0.50
N GLY A 534 0.55 28.16 1.09
CA GLY A 534 0.21 29.44 0.47
C GLY A 534 -1.29 29.67 0.18
N ALA A 535 -2.23 28.92 0.76
CA ALA A 535 -3.65 29.26 0.67
C ALA A 535 -3.94 30.57 1.43
N PRO A 536 -4.82 31.44 0.91
CA PRO A 536 -5.30 32.60 1.66
C PRO A 536 -6.01 32.15 2.93
N ALA A 537 -5.93 32.94 4.00
CA ALA A 537 -6.71 32.67 5.20
C ALA A 537 -8.21 32.60 4.84
N PRO A 538 -8.95 31.63 5.37
CA PRO A 538 -10.37 31.52 5.08
C PRO A 538 -11.09 32.78 5.58
N PRO A 539 -12.11 33.28 4.86
CA PRO A 539 -12.87 34.43 5.28
C PRO A 539 -13.57 34.11 6.61
N ALA A 540 -13.30 34.92 7.62
CA ALA A 540 -14.01 34.88 8.88
C ALA A 540 -15.43 35.47 8.68
N GLY A 541 -16.44 34.64 8.57
CA GLY A 541 -17.81 35.10 8.45
C GLY A 541 -18.82 33.94 8.60
N ALA A 542 -19.91 34.19 9.34
CA ALA A 542 -21.04 33.30 9.41
C ALA A 542 -21.56 33.03 7.97
N ALA A 543 -21.66 31.76 7.61
CA ALA A 543 -22.12 31.35 6.30
C ALA A 543 -23.59 31.76 6.11
N ALA A 544 -23.82 32.84 5.36
CA ALA A 544 -25.12 33.09 4.77
C ALA A 544 -25.45 31.91 3.84
N LEU A 545 -26.74 31.61 3.66
CA LEU A 545 -27.17 30.62 2.69
C LEU A 545 -26.55 30.97 1.33
N PRO A 546 -25.87 30.05 0.66
CA PRO A 546 -25.26 30.31 -0.63
C PRO A 546 -26.34 30.68 -1.66
N GLN A 547 -26.03 31.66 -2.52
CA GLN A 547 -26.87 31.94 -3.68
C GLN A 547 -26.82 30.74 -4.62
N LEU A 548 -27.98 30.26 -5.06
CA LEU A 548 -28.05 29.19 -6.05
C LEU A 548 -27.43 29.66 -7.37
N ILE A 549 -26.53 28.85 -7.90
CA ILE A 549 -26.03 29.02 -9.26
C ILE A 549 -27.20 28.74 -10.20
N THR A 550 -27.52 29.70 -11.06
CA THR A 550 -28.64 29.57 -12.02
C THR A 550 -28.24 28.65 -13.19
N PRO A 551 -29.21 28.03 -13.88
CA PRO A 551 -28.91 27.24 -15.08
C PRO A 551 -28.11 28.00 -16.12
N ASP A 552 -28.39 29.29 -16.31
CA ASP A 552 -27.70 30.17 -17.27
C ASP A 552 -26.20 30.36 -16.87
N GLU A 553 -25.91 30.47 -15.59
CA GLU A 553 -24.52 30.51 -15.09
C GLU A 553 -23.78 29.17 -15.24
N VAL A 554 -24.52 28.06 -15.28
CA VAL A 554 -23.92 26.71 -15.47
C VAL A 554 -23.64 26.44 -16.94
N PHE A 555 -24.58 26.82 -17.82
CA PHE A 555 -24.49 26.51 -19.25
C PHE A 555 -23.71 27.57 -20.04
N GLY A 556 -23.52 28.75 -19.48
CA GLY A 556 -23.04 29.91 -20.21
C GLY A 556 -24.12 30.46 -21.13
N ASP A 557 -24.30 31.76 -21.19
CA ASP A 557 -25.15 32.37 -22.23
C ASP A 557 -24.63 31.99 -23.62
N ASP A 558 -25.47 31.34 -24.44
CA ASP A 558 -25.22 31.12 -25.86
C ASP A 558 -25.33 32.45 -26.62
#